data_d3ffe3e835fef28b484333b5b0e97596
#
_entry.id   d3ffe3e835fef28b484333b5b0e97596
#
_cell.length_a   1.000
_cell.length_b   1.000
_cell.length_c   1.000
_cell.angle_alpha   90.00
_cell.angle_beta   90.00
_cell.angle_gamma   90.00
#
_symmetry.space_group_name_H-M   'P 1'
#
loop_
_entity.id
_entity.type
_entity.pdbx_description
1 polymer ?
#
loop_
_entity_poly.entity_id
_entity_poly.type
_entity_poly.pdbx_seq_one_letter_code
_entity_poly.pdbx_strand_id
1 'polypeptide(L)'
;YYQSYSISFLDPWFGGKRPNSLSVSAFYSVQTDVSSQYYNSAYMNNYYNYLSGYGNYYGGYYDNYESYYDPDKSIKMFGLSLGWGKRLRWPDDYFTLMAELSYQRFMLKDWSYLYIMLNNGQYMNTGNCNSLSLNLTLSRNSTDNPIFPRYGSEFSASLQITPPYSLFSKKDYSTYGKNNYDEAASMYKWIEYHKWKFKAKTYTALMDIQKCPVIMTRTEFGILGHFNKYKRSPFETFYVGGDGMTGYSYNYASETIALRGYENGSLTPYG
;
A
#
# COMPACT_ATOMS: atom_id res chain seq x y z
N TYR A 1 7.24 -17.32 -1.72
CA TYR A 1 6.66 -17.75 -0.45
C TYR A 1 6.25 -16.53 0.39
N TYR A 2 5.03 -16.55 0.96
CA TYR A 2 4.49 -15.46 1.77
C TYR A 2 3.97 -16.01 3.10
N GLN A 3 4.38 -15.38 4.20
CA GLN A 3 3.86 -15.61 5.54
C GLN A 3 3.51 -14.29 6.20
N SER A 4 2.39 -14.25 6.89
CA SER A 4 1.98 -13.08 7.67
C SER A 4 1.38 -13.51 8.99
N TYR A 5 1.81 -12.84 10.04
CA TYR A 5 1.33 -13.02 11.40
C TYR A 5 0.83 -11.67 11.90
N SER A 6 -0.38 -11.64 12.44
CA SER A 6 -0.94 -10.41 13.01
C SER A 6 -1.67 -10.70 14.30
N ILE A 7 -1.58 -9.75 15.21
CA ILE A 7 -2.34 -9.71 16.45
C ILE A 7 -2.99 -8.34 16.56
N SER A 8 -4.25 -8.30 16.92
CA SER A 8 -4.97 -7.06 17.14
C SER A 8 -5.85 -7.13 18.37
N PHE A 9 -5.89 -6.02 19.10
CA PHE A 9 -6.77 -5.82 20.26
C PHE A 9 -7.60 -4.56 20.03
N LEU A 10 -8.89 -4.66 20.28
CA LEU A 10 -9.82 -3.53 20.18
C LEU A 10 -10.67 -3.46 21.45
N ASP A 11 -10.57 -2.33 22.15
CA ASP A 11 -11.49 -1.95 23.22
C ASP A 11 -12.47 -0.90 22.69
N PRO A 12 -13.76 -1.25 22.45
CA PRO A 12 -14.73 -0.31 21.89
C PRO A 12 -15.23 0.72 22.92
N TRP A 13 -14.88 0.56 24.20
CA TRP A 13 -15.34 1.41 25.29
C TRP A 13 -14.22 1.88 26.22
N PHE A 14 -13.15 2.28 25.63
CA PHE A 14 -11.97 2.70 26.34
C PHE A 14 -12.27 3.76 27.41
N GLY A 15 -11.84 3.48 28.65
CA GLY A 15 -12.11 4.29 29.82
C GLY A 15 -13.56 4.22 30.32
N GLY A 16 -14.32 3.18 29.96
CA GLY A 16 -15.70 2.96 30.41
C GLY A 16 -16.71 3.96 29.86
N LYS A 17 -16.32 4.77 28.89
CA LYS A 17 -17.19 5.83 28.30
C LYS A 17 -17.40 5.57 26.81
N ARG A 18 -18.63 5.34 26.41
CA ARG A 18 -19.01 5.40 25.00
C ARG A 18 -18.96 6.86 24.52
N PRO A 19 -18.56 7.13 23.32
CA PRO A 19 -18.12 6.28 22.20
C PRO A 19 -16.62 6.37 21.94
N ASN A 20 -15.80 6.00 22.87
CA ASN A 20 -14.35 5.98 22.72
C ASN A 20 -13.89 4.55 22.43
N SER A 21 -13.05 4.38 21.45
CA SER A 21 -12.40 3.09 21.15
C SER A 21 -10.89 3.24 21.16
N LEU A 22 -10.21 2.19 21.58
CA LEU A 22 -8.77 2.04 21.51
C LEU A 22 -8.45 0.78 20.75
N SER A 23 -7.57 0.85 19.78
CA SER A 23 -7.05 -0.30 19.04
C SER A 23 -5.54 -0.37 19.11
N VAL A 24 -5.02 -1.56 19.27
CA VAL A 24 -3.58 -1.84 19.19
C VAL A 24 -3.40 -3.00 18.25
N SER A 25 -2.51 -2.88 17.28
CA SER A 25 -2.18 -4.00 16.40
C SER A 25 -0.69 -4.11 16.16
N ALA A 26 -0.26 -5.34 15.92
CA ALA A 26 1.09 -5.64 15.49
C ALA A 26 1.02 -6.66 14.36
N PHE A 27 1.88 -6.52 13.36
CA PHE A 27 2.02 -7.52 12.31
C PHE A 27 3.48 -7.74 11.94
N TYR A 28 3.75 -8.93 11.47
CA TYR A 28 5.03 -9.31 10.88
C TYR A 28 4.76 -10.13 9.64
N SER A 29 5.35 -9.76 8.52
CA SER A 29 5.22 -10.50 7.28
C SER A 29 6.57 -10.69 6.61
N VAL A 30 6.69 -11.83 5.94
CA VAL A 30 7.87 -12.21 5.15
C VAL A 30 7.40 -12.62 3.79
N GLN A 31 8.02 -12.08 2.77
CA GLN A 31 7.86 -12.55 1.41
C GLN A 31 9.22 -12.85 0.81
N THR A 32 9.35 -14.04 0.21
CA THR A 32 10.54 -14.47 -0.51
C THR A 32 10.19 -14.71 -1.98
N ASP A 33 11.20 -14.62 -2.83
CA ASP A 33 11.04 -14.81 -4.28
C ASP A 33 10.90 -16.30 -4.64
N VAL A 34 9.75 -16.87 -4.28
CA VAL A 34 9.44 -18.29 -4.61
C VAL A 34 8.44 -18.41 -5.76
N SER A 35 7.70 -17.34 -6.05
CA SER A 35 6.53 -17.42 -6.93
C SER A 35 6.88 -17.57 -8.41
N SER A 36 8.02 -17.04 -8.87
CA SER A 36 8.43 -17.13 -10.27
C SER A 36 8.88 -18.54 -10.68
N GLN A 37 9.39 -19.34 -9.74
CA GLN A 37 9.90 -20.67 -10.02
C GLN A 37 8.79 -21.72 -10.15
N TYR A 38 7.74 -21.64 -9.35
CA TYR A 38 6.66 -22.62 -9.39
C TYR A 38 5.87 -22.56 -10.71
N TYR A 39 5.68 -21.37 -11.27
CA TYR A 39 5.02 -21.20 -12.56
C TYR A 39 5.96 -21.52 -13.75
N ASN A 40 7.23 -21.13 -13.66
CA ASN A 40 8.17 -21.36 -14.76
C ASN A 40 8.64 -22.82 -14.83
N SER A 41 8.93 -23.48 -13.71
CA SER A 41 9.44 -24.85 -13.74
C SER A 41 8.42 -25.89 -14.18
N ALA A 42 7.16 -25.79 -13.70
CA ALA A 42 6.10 -26.72 -14.09
C ALA A 42 5.65 -26.50 -15.54
N TYR A 43 5.49 -25.24 -15.95
CA TYR A 43 5.08 -24.91 -17.31
C TYR A 43 6.20 -25.14 -18.32
N MET A 44 7.42 -24.76 -17.98
CA MET A 44 8.58 -24.93 -18.85
C MET A 44 9.04 -26.41 -18.91
N ASN A 45 9.01 -27.17 -17.82
CA ASN A 45 9.26 -28.62 -17.88
C ASN A 45 8.24 -29.35 -18.77
N ASN A 46 6.96 -28.98 -18.72
CA ASN A 46 5.98 -29.54 -19.64
C ASN A 46 6.22 -29.10 -21.09
N TYR A 47 6.61 -27.86 -21.31
CA TYR A 47 6.94 -27.35 -22.64
C TYR A 47 8.22 -27.96 -23.20
N TYR A 48 9.25 -28.17 -22.39
CA TYR A 48 10.49 -28.80 -22.79
C TYR A 48 10.35 -30.32 -22.99
N ASN A 49 9.54 -31.00 -22.18
CA ASN A 49 9.20 -32.38 -22.41
C ASN A 49 8.42 -32.57 -23.73
N TYR A 50 7.60 -31.61 -24.11
CA TYR A 50 6.93 -31.60 -25.42
C TYR A 50 7.92 -31.36 -26.58
N LEU A 51 8.86 -30.43 -26.42
CA LEU A 51 9.87 -30.12 -27.44
C LEU A 51 11.00 -31.16 -27.53
N SER A 52 11.38 -31.83 -26.43
CA SER A 52 12.40 -32.89 -26.46
C SER A 52 11.94 -34.14 -27.19
N GLY A 53 10.63 -34.31 -27.41
CA GLY A 53 10.08 -35.31 -28.34
C GLY A 53 10.36 -35.02 -29.82
N TYR A 54 10.85 -33.82 -30.15
CA TYR A 54 11.12 -33.37 -31.54
C TYR A 54 12.61 -33.14 -31.87
N GLY A 55 13.52 -33.82 -31.17
CA GLY A 55 14.91 -33.92 -31.61
C GLY A 55 15.91 -32.94 -30.99
N ASN A 56 16.99 -33.51 -30.59
CA ASN A 56 18.23 -33.00 -30.02
C ASN A 56 18.91 -31.78 -30.69
N TYR A 57 18.28 -30.63 -30.83
CA TYR A 57 18.92 -29.53 -31.56
C TYR A 57 19.27 -28.28 -30.73
N TYR A 58 18.94 -28.22 -29.44
CA TYR A 58 19.28 -27.07 -28.58
C TYR A 58 19.86 -27.47 -27.21
N GLY A 59 20.86 -28.34 -27.22
CA GLY A 59 21.59 -28.71 -26.02
C GLY A 59 22.73 -27.74 -25.68
N GLY A 60 22.45 -26.55 -25.23
CA GLY A 60 23.53 -25.63 -24.87
C GLY A 60 23.17 -24.42 -24.04
N TYR A 61 21.89 -24.16 -23.76
CA TYR A 61 21.46 -22.90 -23.11
C TYR A 61 20.74 -23.09 -21.78
N TYR A 62 20.73 -24.26 -21.18
CA TYR A 62 19.82 -24.62 -20.09
C TYR A 62 20.42 -24.61 -18.68
N ASP A 63 21.72 -24.46 -18.54
CA ASP A 63 22.39 -24.43 -17.22
C ASP A 63 22.21 -23.10 -16.43
N ASN A 64 21.64 -22.06 -17.06
CA ASN A 64 21.51 -20.76 -16.41
C ASN A 64 20.16 -20.50 -15.74
N TYR A 65 19.18 -21.39 -15.81
CA TYR A 65 17.86 -21.17 -15.21
C TYR A 65 17.75 -21.51 -13.72
N GLU A 66 18.65 -22.35 -13.19
CA GLU A 66 18.72 -22.62 -11.75
C GLU A 66 19.23 -21.41 -10.95
N SER A 67 19.91 -20.46 -11.60
CA SER A 67 20.49 -19.30 -10.90
C SER A 67 19.50 -18.16 -10.59
N TYR A 68 18.25 -18.22 -11.04
CA TYR A 68 17.24 -17.21 -10.75
C TYR A 68 16.46 -17.42 -9.45
N TYR A 69 16.60 -18.57 -8.82
CA TYR A 69 16.00 -18.86 -7.54
C TYR A 69 17.01 -18.63 -6.42
N ASP A 70 16.87 -17.53 -5.74
CA ASP A 70 17.60 -17.24 -4.51
C ASP A 70 16.62 -17.12 -3.34
N PRO A 71 16.51 -18.14 -2.47
CA PRO A 71 15.65 -18.09 -1.30
C PRO A 71 16.08 -16.99 -0.31
N ASP A 72 17.28 -16.46 -0.47
CA ASP A 72 17.79 -15.36 0.34
C ASP A 72 17.19 -14.00 -0.05
N LYS A 73 16.64 -13.87 -1.26
CA LYS A 73 15.92 -12.66 -1.68
C LYS A 73 14.60 -12.53 -0.93
N SER A 74 14.48 -11.51 -0.12
CA SER A 74 13.31 -11.36 0.73
C SER A 74 12.99 -9.91 1.08
N ILE A 75 11.71 -9.65 1.29
CA ILE A 75 11.24 -8.48 2.00
C ILE A 75 10.54 -8.91 3.28
N LYS A 76 10.96 -8.34 4.39
CA LYS A 76 10.34 -8.54 5.70
C LYS A 76 9.73 -7.23 6.14
N MET A 77 8.52 -7.28 6.67
CA MET A 77 7.84 -6.11 7.19
C MET A 77 7.42 -6.38 8.63
N PHE A 78 7.67 -5.40 9.48
CA PHE A 78 7.19 -5.37 10.85
C PHE A 78 6.40 -4.08 11.05
N GLY A 79 5.23 -4.17 11.65
CA GLY A 79 4.41 -2.99 11.92
C GLY A 79 3.74 -3.05 13.28
N LEU A 80 3.61 -1.85 13.86
CA LEU A 80 2.86 -1.59 15.09
C LEU A 80 1.90 -0.45 14.83
N SER A 81 0.67 -0.55 15.31
CA SER A 81 -0.26 0.58 15.27
C SER A 81 -1.02 0.75 16.59
N LEU A 82 -1.26 2.01 16.93
CA LEU A 82 -2.06 2.44 18.06
C LEU A 82 -3.14 3.39 17.52
N GLY A 83 -4.39 2.97 17.58
CA GLY A 83 -5.52 3.72 17.09
C GLY A 83 -6.44 4.16 18.22
N TRP A 84 -6.98 5.36 18.09
CA TRP A 84 -8.00 5.90 18.95
C TRP A 84 -9.16 6.40 18.08
N GLY A 85 -10.39 6.02 18.44
CA GLY A 85 -11.59 6.41 17.74
C GLY A 85 -12.61 7.04 18.66
N LYS A 86 -13.30 8.08 18.18
CA LYS A 86 -14.34 8.76 18.91
C LYS A 86 -15.49 9.17 17.99
N ARG A 87 -16.71 8.86 18.41
CA ARG A 87 -17.91 9.42 17.79
C ARG A 87 -18.12 10.84 18.32
N LEU A 88 -18.24 11.79 17.43
CA LEU A 88 -18.44 13.20 17.77
C LEU A 88 -19.95 13.45 18.03
N ARG A 89 -20.24 14.47 18.80
CA ARG A 89 -21.62 14.93 19.05
C ARG A 89 -21.96 16.19 18.28
N TRP A 90 -20.95 16.84 17.73
CA TRP A 90 -21.07 18.06 16.95
C TRP A 90 -20.29 17.89 15.64
N PRO A 91 -20.81 18.30 14.48
CA PRO A 91 -22.10 18.99 14.26
C PRO A 91 -23.32 18.09 14.35
N ASP A 92 -23.16 16.76 14.18
CA ASP A 92 -24.20 15.76 14.37
C ASP A 92 -23.60 14.44 14.89
N ASP A 93 -24.46 13.48 15.29
CA ASP A 93 -24.05 12.18 15.86
C ASP A 93 -23.48 11.19 14.86
N TYR A 94 -23.47 11.52 13.57
CA TYR A 94 -22.97 10.63 12.51
C TYR A 94 -21.47 10.74 12.27
N PHE A 95 -20.81 11.77 12.84
CA PHE A 95 -19.38 11.97 12.71
C PHE A 95 -18.55 11.06 13.60
N THR A 96 -17.51 10.47 13.01
CA THR A 96 -16.51 9.68 13.73
C THR A 96 -15.12 10.22 13.39
N LEU A 97 -14.32 10.50 14.42
CA LEU A 97 -12.92 10.86 14.30
C LEU A 97 -12.07 9.67 14.72
N MET A 98 -11.12 9.30 13.89
CA MET A 98 -10.11 8.28 14.18
C MET A 98 -8.72 8.88 14.04
N ALA A 99 -7.86 8.60 15.01
CA ALA A 99 -6.45 8.95 14.97
C ALA A 99 -5.64 7.67 15.19
N GLU A 100 -4.70 7.39 14.32
CA GLU A 100 -3.86 6.20 14.40
C GLU A 100 -2.41 6.59 14.22
N LEU A 101 -1.57 6.19 15.17
CA LEU A 101 -0.13 6.26 15.07
C LEU A 101 0.38 4.90 14.62
N SER A 102 1.06 4.83 13.49
CA SER A 102 1.61 3.59 12.96
C SER A 102 3.10 3.69 12.72
N TYR A 103 3.82 2.64 13.09
CA TYR A 103 5.22 2.44 12.81
C TYR A 103 5.39 1.20 11.95
N GLN A 104 6.11 1.32 10.85
CA GLN A 104 6.42 0.21 9.95
C GLN A 104 7.91 0.18 9.65
N ARG A 105 8.48 -1.00 9.63
CA ARG A 105 9.86 -1.25 9.24
C ARG A 105 9.88 -2.24 8.10
N PHE A 106 10.50 -1.84 7.00
CA PHE A 106 10.76 -2.64 5.82
C PHE A 106 12.22 -3.06 5.82
N MET A 107 12.47 -4.35 5.70
CA MET A 107 13.81 -4.94 5.63
C MET A 107 13.92 -5.65 4.29
N LEU A 108 14.70 -5.07 3.37
CA LEU A 108 14.94 -5.61 2.04
C LEU A 108 16.29 -6.33 2.03
N LYS A 109 16.31 -7.53 1.48
CA LYS A 109 17.52 -8.30 1.20
C LYS A 109 17.47 -8.73 -0.26
N ASP A 110 18.28 -8.10 -1.10
CA ASP A 110 18.38 -8.32 -2.55
C ASP A 110 17.00 -8.39 -3.26
N TRP A 111 16.10 -7.48 -2.87
CA TRP A 111 14.73 -7.44 -3.33
C TRP A 111 14.59 -6.52 -4.55
N SER A 112 14.50 -7.10 -5.75
CA SER A 112 14.48 -6.38 -7.02
C SER A 112 13.09 -5.91 -7.50
N TYR A 113 12.03 -6.28 -6.80
CA TYR A 113 10.65 -5.94 -7.22
C TYR A 113 10.19 -4.55 -6.78
N LEU A 114 10.93 -3.90 -5.88
CA LEU A 114 10.71 -2.49 -5.53
C LEU A 114 11.73 -1.63 -6.28
N TYR A 115 11.25 -0.87 -7.25
CA TYR A 115 12.08 0.03 -8.04
C TYR A 115 12.32 1.33 -7.28
N ILE A 116 13.15 1.28 -6.23
CA ILE A 116 13.58 2.47 -5.51
C ILE A 116 14.79 3.03 -6.23
N MET A 117 14.56 4.05 -7.08
CA MET A 117 15.64 4.74 -7.77
C MET A 117 16.36 5.69 -6.80
N LEU A 118 17.65 5.48 -6.64
CA LEU A 118 18.52 6.34 -5.85
C LEU A 118 19.02 7.54 -6.69
N ASN A 119 19.50 8.59 -6.02
CA ASN A 119 20.03 9.78 -6.69
C ASN A 119 21.25 9.52 -7.59
N ASN A 120 21.92 8.40 -7.40
CA ASN A 120 23.05 7.95 -8.24
C ASN A 120 22.62 7.15 -9.47
N GLY A 121 21.32 6.99 -9.70
CA GLY A 121 20.76 6.20 -10.80
C GLY A 121 20.75 4.69 -10.59
N GLN A 122 21.21 4.21 -9.45
CA GLN A 122 21.12 2.79 -9.08
C GLN A 122 19.80 2.49 -8.39
N TYR A 123 19.41 1.22 -8.36
CA TYR A 123 18.25 0.75 -7.60
C TYR A 123 18.65 0.22 -6.22
N MET A 124 17.89 0.59 -5.21
CA MET A 124 18.07 0.06 -3.86
C MET A 124 17.39 -1.30 -3.75
N ASN A 125 18.19 -2.36 -3.66
CA ASN A 125 17.72 -3.74 -3.50
C ASN A 125 17.85 -4.23 -2.06
N THR A 126 18.74 -3.65 -1.28
CA THR A 126 19.04 -4.07 0.09
C THR A 126 19.06 -2.86 1.01
N GLY A 127 18.45 -3.00 2.18
CA GLY A 127 18.44 -1.95 3.19
C GLY A 127 17.23 -2.01 4.11
N ASN A 128 17.22 -1.11 5.08
CA ASN A 128 16.15 -0.97 6.05
C ASN A 128 15.50 0.41 5.92
N CYS A 129 14.19 0.42 5.74
CA CYS A 129 13.39 1.63 5.70
C CYS A 129 12.40 1.64 6.87
N ASN A 130 12.26 2.78 7.52
CA ASN A 130 11.31 2.97 8.61
C ASN A 130 10.28 4.03 8.21
N SER A 131 9.04 3.79 8.54
CA SER A 131 7.93 4.73 8.36
C SER A 131 7.21 4.91 9.68
N LEU A 132 7.17 6.14 10.19
CA LEU A 132 6.34 6.52 11.31
C LEU A 132 5.28 7.48 10.79
N SER A 133 4.01 7.10 10.83
CA SER A 133 2.93 7.90 10.28
C SER A 133 1.81 8.12 11.28
N LEU A 134 1.23 9.31 11.22
CA LEU A 134 -0.01 9.67 11.90
C LEU A 134 -1.13 9.70 10.86
N ASN A 135 -2.14 8.85 11.06
CA ASN A 135 -3.35 8.80 10.25
C ASN A 135 -4.49 9.48 11.01
N LEU A 136 -5.07 10.50 10.42
CA LEU A 136 -6.27 11.16 10.92
C LEU A 136 -7.39 10.91 9.92
N THR A 137 -8.50 10.35 10.37
CA THR A 137 -9.67 10.08 9.53
C THR A 137 -10.91 10.65 10.18
N LEU A 138 -11.56 11.56 9.46
CA LEU A 138 -12.89 12.06 9.79
C LEU A 138 -13.89 11.41 8.84
N SER A 139 -14.85 10.70 9.37
CA SER A 139 -15.90 10.03 8.59
C SER A 139 -17.28 10.42 9.10
N ARG A 140 -18.24 10.45 8.17
CA ARG A 140 -19.66 10.64 8.47
C ARG A 140 -20.47 9.63 7.69
N ASN A 141 -21.37 8.95 8.37
CA ASN A 141 -22.30 8.04 7.72
C ASN A 141 -23.72 8.32 8.21
N SER A 142 -24.55 8.83 7.31
CA SER A 142 -25.97 9.15 7.55
C SER A 142 -26.89 8.37 6.63
N THR A 143 -26.47 7.20 6.14
CA THR A 143 -27.31 6.34 5.30
C THR A 143 -28.44 5.72 6.12
N ASP A 144 -29.60 5.60 5.51
CA ASP A 144 -30.81 4.99 6.10
C ASP A 144 -30.67 3.47 6.29
N ASN A 145 -29.91 2.81 5.42
CA ASN A 145 -29.70 1.36 5.48
C ASN A 145 -28.25 1.01 5.08
N PRO A 146 -27.56 0.14 5.85
CA PRO A 146 -26.16 -0.21 5.55
C PRO A 146 -25.99 -1.11 4.31
N ILE A 147 -27.01 -1.88 3.92
CA ILE A 147 -26.89 -2.85 2.81
C ILE A 147 -27.50 -2.30 1.54
N PHE A 148 -28.70 -1.72 1.61
CA PHE A 148 -29.41 -1.15 0.47
C PHE A 148 -29.84 0.28 0.78
N PRO A 149 -28.89 1.24 0.80
CA PRO A 149 -29.20 2.62 1.13
C PRO A 149 -30.05 3.24 0.02
N ARG A 150 -31.09 3.96 0.43
CA ARG A 150 -31.98 4.74 -0.44
C ARG A 150 -31.74 6.23 -0.32
N TYR A 151 -31.40 6.66 0.88
CA TYR A 151 -31.17 8.06 1.22
C TYR A 151 -29.93 8.20 2.08
N GLY A 152 -29.35 9.39 2.06
CA GLY A 152 -28.24 9.74 2.90
C GLY A 152 -26.91 9.84 2.20
N SER A 153 -25.87 10.02 3.00
CA SER A 153 -24.52 10.20 2.50
C SER A 153 -23.50 9.53 3.41
N GLU A 154 -22.44 9.04 2.78
CA GLU A 154 -21.21 8.62 3.44
C GLU A 154 -20.08 9.51 2.94
N PHE A 155 -19.29 10.07 3.82
CA PHE A 155 -18.03 10.65 3.43
C PHE A 155 -16.93 10.30 4.40
N SER A 156 -15.70 10.28 3.90
CA SER A 156 -14.50 10.19 4.73
C SER A 156 -13.40 11.08 4.16
N ALA A 157 -12.76 11.83 5.03
CA ALA A 157 -11.54 12.56 4.75
C ALA A 157 -10.43 11.97 5.60
N SER A 158 -9.33 11.56 5.00
CA SER A 158 -8.17 11.02 5.72
C SER A 158 -6.90 11.74 5.33
N LEU A 159 -6.08 12.01 6.33
CA LEU A 159 -4.75 12.56 6.22
C LEU A 159 -3.77 11.58 6.86
N GLN A 160 -2.85 11.09 6.07
CA GLN A 160 -1.69 10.34 6.55
C GLN A 160 -0.45 11.21 6.40
N ILE A 161 0.26 11.45 7.49
CA ILE A 161 1.43 12.32 7.51
C ILE A 161 2.55 11.67 8.29
N THR A 162 3.76 11.76 7.77
CA THR A 162 4.99 11.39 8.46
C THR A 162 5.72 12.63 8.92
N PRO A 163 6.61 12.55 9.94
CA PRO A 163 7.44 13.68 10.30
C PRO A 163 8.31 14.13 9.12
N PRO A 164 8.42 15.43 8.85
CA PRO A 164 9.21 15.97 7.74
C PRO A 164 10.70 15.99 8.09
N TYR A 165 11.34 14.82 8.12
CA TYR A 165 12.74 14.68 8.51
C TYR A 165 13.70 15.51 7.66
N SER A 166 13.38 15.72 6.38
CA SER A 166 14.19 16.53 5.47
C SER A 166 14.23 18.01 5.84
N LEU A 167 13.13 18.54 6.42
CA LEU A 167 13.08 19.94 6.84
C LEU A 167 13.91 20.22 8.09
N PHE A 168 14.12 19.20 8.93
CA PHE A 168 14.96 19.31 10.12
C PHE A 168 16.44 19.00 9.84
N SER A 169 16.73 18.41 8.69
CA SER A 169 18.09 18.08 8.27
C SER A 169 18.72 19.25 7.50
N LYS A 170 19.95 19.60 7.84
CA LYS A 170 20.73 20.61 7.10
C LYS A 170 21.38 20.06 5.81
N LYS A 171 20.99 18.84 5.38
CA LYS A 171 21.59 18.19 4.21
C LYS A 171 20.96 18.73 2.92
N ASP A 172 21.80 18.99 1.92
CA ASP A 172 21.32 19.27 0.56
C ASP A 172 21.06 17.94 -0.18
N TYR A 173 19.80 17.54 -0.23
CA TYR A 173 19.37 16.32 -0.89
C TYR A 173 19.49 16.34 -2.42
N SER A 174 19.81 17.51 -3.03
CA SER A 174 20.02 17.60 -4.47
C SER A 174 21.35 16.97 -4.92
N THR A 175 22.33 16.99 -4.03
CA THR A 175 23.69 16.46 -4.28
C THR A 175 24.00 15.23 -3.41
N TYR A 176 23.24 15.02 -2.32
CA TYR A 176 23.48 13.97 -1.37
C TYR A 176 23.30 12.58 -2.00
N GLY A 177 24.28 11.72 -1.82
CA GLY A 177 24.23 10.33 -2.29
C GLY A 177 24.51 10.13 -3.79
N LYS A 178 24.87 11.17 -4.56
CA LYS A 178 25.17 11.01 -6.00
C LYS A 178 26.37 10.10 -6.28
N ASN A 179 27.36 10.12 -5.41
CA ASN A 179 28.62 9.41 -5.61
C ASN A 179 28.79 8.17 -4.71
N ASN A 180 27.84 7.91 -3.81
CA ASN A 180 27.96 6.85 -2.84
C ASN A 180 26.60 6.15 -2.63
N TYR A 181 26.56 4.83 -2.87
CA TYR A 181 25.37 4.02 -2.69
C TYR A 181 24.84 4.05 -1.25
N ASP A 182 25.70 3.92 -0.24
CA ASP A 182 25.31 3.87 1.16
C ASP A 182 24.69 5.19 1.63
N GLU A 183 25.22 6.32 1.13
CA GLU A 183 24.62 7.63 1.39
C GLU A 183 23.25 7.76 0.73
N ALA A 184 23.13 7.34 -0.53
CA ALA A 184 21.88 7.35 -1.27
C ALA A 184 20.82 6.46 -0.60
N ALA A 185 21.18 5.25 -0.20
CA ALA A 185 20.31 4.34 0.53
C ALA A 185 19.91 4.90 1.92
N SER A 186 20.79 5.64 2.58
CA SER A 186 20.51 6.26 3.88
C SER A 186 19.40 7.32 3.83
N MET A 187 19.12 7.89 2.65
CA MET A 187 18.00 8.83 2.46
C MET A 187 16.67 8.19 2.80
N TYR A 188 16.51 6.90 2.50
CA TYR A 188 15.28 6.15 2.69
C TYR A 188 15.18 5.44 4.05
N LYS A 189 16.17 5.65 4.93
CA LYS A 189 16.15 5.10 6.30
C LYS A 189 14.91 5.54 7.08
N TRP A 190 14.47 6.78 6.87
CA TRP A 190 13.22 7.32 7.38
C TRP A 190 12.42 7.90 6.22
N ILE A 191 11.27 7.30 5.96
CA ILE A 191 10.37 7.67 4.87
C ILE A 191 9.56 8.89 5.28
N GLU A 192 9.36 9.83 4.35
CA GLU A 192 8.55 11.03 4.57
C GLU A 192 7.60 11.28 3.41
N TYR A 193 6.34 11.54 3.74
CA TYR A 193 5.29 11.89 2.79
C TYR A 193 4.09 12.48 3.53
N HIS A 194 3.18 13.05 2.78
CA HIS A 194 1.82 13.32 3.21
C HIS A 194 0.83 12.83 2.15
N LYS A 195 -0.23 12.17 2.60
CA LYS A 195 -1.24 11.55 1.73
C LYS A 195 -2.61 11.99 2.17
N TRP A 196 -3.35 12.58 1.25
CA TRP A 196 -4.70 13.06 1.47
C TRP A 196 -5.67 12.22 0.68
N LYS A 197 -6.75 11.79 1.27
CA LYS A 197 -7.81 11.06 0.61
C LYS A 197 -9.16 11.61 1.02
N PHE A 198 -10.02 11.78 0.04
CA PHE A 198 -11.40 12.14 0.24
C PHE A 198 -12.28 11.17 -0.53
N LYS A 199 -13.30 10.61 0.13
CA LYS A 199 -14.28 9.72 -0.47
C LYS A 199 -15.66 10.21 -0.05
N ALA A 200 -16.56 10.33 -1.02
CA ALA A 200 -17.94 10.68 -0.79
C ALA A 200 -18.87 9.78 -1.61
N LYS A 201 -19.94 9.33 -1.00
CA LYS A 201 -21.05 8.65 -1.65
C LYS A 201 -22.34 9.31 -1.22
N THR A 202 -23.26 9.51 -2.16
CA THR A 202 -24.59 10.00 -1.86
C THR A 202 -25.64 9.10 -2.52
N TYR A 203 -26.73 8.90 -1.84
CA TYR A 203 -27.84 8.04 -2.27
C TYR A 203 -29.12 8.88 -2.30
N THR A 204 -29.82 8.82 -3.45
CA THR A 204 -31.06 9.54 -3.67
C THR A 204 -32.06 8.64 -4.36
N ALA A 205 -33.12 8.29 -3.67
CA ALA A 205 -34.24 7.57 -4.28
C ALA A 205 -35.03 8.50 -5.21
N LEU A 206 -35.33 8.02 -6.42
CA LEU A 206 -36.06 8.82 -7.41
C LEU A 206 -37.56 8.96 -7.11
N MET A 207 -38.09 8.04 -6.34
CA MET A 207 -39.53 8.00 -6.00
C MET A 207 -39.67 7.53 -4.54
N ASP A 208 -40.74 7.98 -3.90
CA ASP A 208 -41.05 7.56 -2.51
C ASP A 208 -41.91 6.28 -2.45
N ILE A 209 -41.49 5.28 -3.22
CA ILE A 209 -42.08 3.94 -3.23
C ILE A 209 -41.04 2.90 -2.83
N GLN A 210 -41.51 1.78 -2.27
CA GLN A 210 -40.64 0.76 -1.66
C GLN A 210 -39.63 0.13 -2.65
N LYS A 211 -39.99 -0.02 -3.91
CA LYS A 211 -39.12 -0.54 -5.00
C LYS A 211 -38.91 0.57 -6.04
N CYS A 212 -38.02 1.50 -5.77
CA CYS A 212 -37.67 2.55 -6.70
C CYS A 212 -36.20 2.50 -7.13
N PRO A 213 -35.85 3.03 -8.28
CA PRO A 213 -34.46 3.26 -8.64
C PRO A 213 -33.80 4.25 -7.66
N VAL A 214 -32.55 3.97 -7.30
CA VAL A 214 -31.73 4.83 -6.45
C VAL A 214 -30.53 5.30 -7.26
N ILE A 215 -30.31 6.60 -7.31
CA ILE A 215 -29.10 7.19 -7.87
C ILE A 215 -28.04 7.18 -6.79
N MET A 216 -26.90 6.53 -7.05
CA MET A 216 -25.71 6.58 -6.22
C MET A 216 -24.64 7.36 -6.96
N THR A 217 -24.15 8.43 -6.33
CA THR A 217 -22.95 9.13 -6.81
C THR A 217 -21.78 8.81 -5.92
N ARG A 218 -20.61 8.58 -6.53
CA ARG A 218 -19.35 8.32 -5.83
C ARG A 218 -18.29 9.26 -6.36
N THR A 219 -17.65 9.97 -5.44
CA THR A 219 -16.52 10.84 -5.72
C THR A 219 -15.35 10.45 -4.84
N GLU A 220 -14.20 10.23 -5.46
CA GLU A 220 -12.96 9.92 -4.75
C GLU A 220 -11.85 10.83 -5.26
N PHE A 221 -11.05 11.32 -4.32
CA PHE A 221 -9.94 12.20 -4.59
C PHE A 221 -8.76 11.81 -3.70
N GLY A 222 -7.57 11.71 -4.28
CA GLY A 222 -6.34 11.37 -3.57
C GLY A 222 -5.18 12.22 -4.04
N ILE A 223 -4.38 12.70 -3.09
CA ILE A 223 -3.11 13.38 -3.35
C ILE A 223 -2.03 12.73 -2.51
N LEU A 224 -0.92 12.40 -3.15
CA LEU A 224 0.33 12.04 -2.49
C LEU A 224 1.33 13.17 -2.71
N GLY A 225 1.82 13.73 -1.62
CA GLY A 225 2.80 14.79 -1.64
C GLY A 225 4.09 14.40 -0.91
N HIS A 226 5.11 15.21 -1.11
CA HIS A 226 6.42 15.05 -0.51
C HIS A 226 6.88 16.38 0.10
N PHE A 227 7.68 16.32 1.15
CA PHE A 227 8.28 17.50 1.78
C PHE A 227 9.54 17.95 1.03
N ASN A 228 10.24 16.99 0.41
CA ASN A 228 11.41 17.25 -0.41
C ASN A 228 11.31 16.52 -1.76
N LYS A 229 11.48 17.25 -2.87
CA LYS A 229 11.36 16.69 -4.23
C LYS A 229 12.35 15.58 -4.56
N TYR A 230 13.47 15.52 -3.86
CA TYR A 230 14.52 14.50 -4.04
C TYR A 230 14.34 13.29 -3.11
N LYS A 231 13.38 13.35 -2.18
CA LYS A 231 13.15 12.29 -1.18
C LYS A 231 11.69 11.87 -1.21
N ARG A 232 11.26 11.28 -2.33
CA ARG A 232 9.90 10.75 -2.48
C ARG A 232 9.78 9.39 -1.82
N SER A 233 8.63 9.10 -1.23
CA SER A 233 8.38 7.78 -0.64
C SER A 233 8.31 6.70 -1.72
N PRO A 234 9.08 5.62 -1.63
CA PRO A 234 9.04 4.54 -2.61
C PRO A 234 7.91 3.53 -2.33
N PHE A 235 7.30 3.56 -1.13
CA PHE A 235 6.31 2.59 -0.70
C PHE A 235 4.86 3.08 -0.82
N GLU A 236 4.68 4.40 -0.95
CA GLU A 236 3.36 5.01 -1.02
C GLU A 236 3.09 5.50 -2.45
N THR A 237 2.19 4.82 -3.14
CA THR A 237 1.80 5.14 -4.51
C THR A 237 0.35 4.79 -4.73
N PHE A 238 -0.37 5.57 -5.55
CA PHE A 238 -1.68 5.19 -6.05
C PHE A 238 -1.51 4.41 -7.35
N TYR A 239 -1.80 3.12 -7.35
CA TYR A 239 -1.80 2.29 -8.54
C TYR A 239 -3.14 2.39 -9.23
N VAL A 240 -3.13 2.81 -10.49
CA VAL A 240 -4.33 3.00 -11.30
C VAL A 240 -4.36 2.00 -12.44
N GLY A 241 -5.47 1.29 -12.54
CA GLY A 241 -5.72 0.28 -13.56
C GLY A 241 -6.03 -1.10 -12.97
N GLY A 242 -6.58 -1.97 -13.82
CA GLY A 242 -6.89 -3.33 -13.48
C GLY A 242 -8.28 -3.57 -12.90
N ASP A 243 -8.52 -4.78 -12.46
CA ASP A 243 -9.81 -5.26 -11.94
C ASP A 243 -10.03 -4.96 -10.45
N GLY A 244 -9.03 -4.41 -9.77
CA GLY A 244 -9.05 -4.15 -8.34
C GLY A 244 -8.72 -5.38 -7.46
N MET A 245 -8.35 -6.50 -8.07
CA MET A 245 -7.88 -7.66 -7.33
C MET A 245 -6.43 -7.45 -6.90
N THR A 246 -6.20 -7.42 -5.60
CA THR A 246 -4.89 -7.10 -5.02
C THR A 246 -3.88 -8.25 -5.08
N GLY A 247 -4.26 -9.44 -5.56
CA GLY A 247 -3.42 -10.64 -5.55
C GLY A 247 -2.17 -10.59 -6.45
N TYR A 248 -2.04 -9.58 -7.32
CA TYR A 248 -0.92 -9.41 -8.26
C TYR A 248 -0.18 -8.07 -8.10
N SER A 249 -0.44 -7.33 -7.06
CA SER A 249 0.29 -6.09 -6.79
C SER A 249 1.63 -6.42 -6.12
N TYR A 250 2.72 -6.15 -6.80
CA TYR A 250 4.09 -6.29 -6.27
C TYR A 250 4.46 -5.21 -5.24
N ASN A 251 3.53 -4.33 -4.90
CA ASN A 251 3.81 -3.16 -4.07
C ASN A 251 3.05 -3.22 -2.75
N TYR A 252 3.81 -3.27 -1.69
CA TYR A 252 3.36 -3.62 -0.33
C TYR A 252 2.64 -2.54 0.46
N ALA A 253 2.59 -1.32 0.01
CA ALA A 253 1.99 -0.24 0.80
C ALA A 253 1.10 0.69 -0.04
N SER A 254 0.66 0.24 -1.21
CA SER A 254 -0.03 1.07 -2.16
C SER A 254 -1.52 0.78 -2.23
N GLU A 255 -2.28 1.80 -2.58
CA GLU A 255 -3.70 1.67 -2.87
C GLU A 255 -3.91 1.41 -4.36
N THR A 256 -4.72 0.39 -4.67
CA THR A 256 -5.11 0.08 -6.04
C THR A 256 -6.44 0.74 -6.35
N ILE A 257 -6.46 1.54 -7.40
CA ILE A 257 -7.67 2.15 -7.95
C ILE A 257 -8.06 1.35 -9.17
N ALA A 258 -9.12 0.55 -9.04
CA ALA A 258 -9.61 -0.28 -10.12
C ALA A 258 -10.13 0.57 -11.29
N LEU A 259 -9.67 0.25 -12.49
CA LEU A 259 -10.18 0.84 -13.73
C LEU A 259 -10.23 -0.25 -14.80
N ARG A 260 -11.45 -0.69 -15.12
CA ARG A 260 -11.67 -1.75 -16.12
C ARG A 260 -11.18 -1.34 -17.50
N GLY A 261 -10.61 -2.27 -18.25
CA GLY A 261 -10.08 -2.05 -19.59
C GLY A 261 -8.58 -1.67 -19.61
N TYR A 262 -7.95 -1.55 -18.46
CA TYR A 262 -6.53 -1.29 -18.34
C TYR A 262 -5.86 -2.39 -17.51
N GLU A 263 -4.61 -2.69 -17.81
CA GLU A 263 -3.80 -3.61 -17.01
C GLU A 263 -3.49 -3.04 -15.62
N ASN A 264 -3.22 -3.91 -14.67
CA ASN A 264 -2.90 -3.53 -13.30
C ASN A 264 -1.73 -2.55 -13.26
N GLY A 265 -1.97 -1.36 -12.71
CA GLY A 265 -0.97 -0.32 -12.54
C GLY A 265 -0.51 0.40 -13.81
N SER A 266 -1.09 0.10 -14.98
CA SER A 266 -0.64 0.66 -16.27
C SER A 266 -0.78 2.18 -16.40
N LEU A 267 -1.69 2.77 -15.64
CA LEU A 267 -1.92 4.23 -15.61
C LEU A 267 -1.29 4.91 -14.38
N THR A 268 -0.46 4.19 -13.64
CA THR A 268 0.24 4.75 -12.48
C THR A 268 1.26 5.78 -12.94
N PRO A 269 1.20 7.04 -12.46
CA PRO A 269 2.20 8.03 -12.82
C PRO A 269 3.55 7.64 -12.21
N TYR A 270 4.52 7.41 -13.06
CA TYR A 270 5.91 7.26 -12.66
C TYR A 270 6.48 8.68 -12.50
N GLY A 271 6.68 9.09 -11.25
CA GLY A 271 7.19 10.40 -10.92
C GLY A 271 8.68 10.42 -10.62
#